data_1b7d0a98f1cdac64951ae0389ed0e4a5
#
_entry.id   1b7d0a98f1cdac64951ae0389ed0e4a5
#
_cell.length_a   1.000
_cell.length_b   1.000
_cell.length_c   1.000
_cell.angle_alpha   90.00
_cell.angle_beta   90.00
_cell.angle_gamma   90.00
#
_symmetry.space_group_name_H-M   'P 1'
#
loop_
_entity.id
_entity.type
_entity.pdbx_description
1 polymer ?
#
loop_
_entity_poly.entity_id
_entity_poly.type
_entity_poly.pdbx_seq_one_letter_code
_entity_poly.pdbx_strand_id
1 'polypeptide(L)'
;MKTIYKKLLFLLLFLPFSVFAQTTLEGVVVDSKSNQPIPGVNVIINSTTNSTSTDFDGKFKLPKVKKGDQIVFSYIGYKNSSITYNSQNNIKISLEEESNQLNEVVIQVGYGSAKKKDATGSVALVTSKDFNKGVIASTDQLLAGKAAGVTITTDG
;
A
#
# COMPACT_ATOMS: atom_id res chain seq x y z
N MET A 1 15.30 -51.19 44.81
CA MET A 1 15.59 -49.87 44.27
C MET A 1 15.94 -49.89 42.76
N LYS A 2 16.75 -50.84 42.26
CA LYS A 2 17.15 -50.89 40.83
C LYS A 2 15.99 -51.05 39.82
N THR A 3 14.84 -51.61 40.20
CA THR A 3 13.68 -51.81 39.34
C THR A 3 12.87 -50.52 39.15
N ILE A 4 12.89 -49.59 40.10
CA ILE A 4 12.18 -48.32 40.04
C ILE A 4 12.88 -47.41 39.03
N TYR A 5 14.19 -47.35 39.04
CA TYR A 5 14.96 -46.55 38.07
C TYR A 5 14.77 -47.03 36.63
N LYS A 6 14.66 -48.36 36.39
CA LYS A 6 14.38 -48.90 35.07
C LYS A 6 12.99 -48.49 34.58
N LYS A 7 11.97 -48.49 35.44
CA LYS A 7 10.62 -48.04 35.10
C LYS A 7 10.57 -46.54 34.87
N LEU A 8 11.32 -45.75 35.68
CA LEU A 8 11.43 -44.30 35.54
C LEU A 8 12.17 -43.94 34.24
N LEU A 9 13.23 -44.68 33.89
CA LEU A 9 13.99 -44.51 32.64
C LEU A 9 13.09 -44.84 31.42
N PHE A 10 12.28 -45.86 31.53
CA PHE A 10 11.33 -46.24 30.47
C PHE A 10 10.21 -45.19 30.30
N LEU A 11 9.73 -44.59 31.38
CA LEU A 11 8.77 -43.48 31.37
C LEU A 11 9.38 -42.22 30.73
N LEU A 12 10.65 -41.95 31.02
CA LEU A 12 11.41 -40.82 30.44
C LEU A 12 11.60 -40.99 28.91
N LEU A 13 11.75 -42.23 28.43
CA LEU A 13 11.88 -42.54 27.01
C LEU A 13 10.55 -42.32 26.23
N PHE A 14 9.41 -42.37 26.93
CA PHE A 14 8.07 -42.15 26.38
C PHE A 14 7.62 -40.69 26.47
N LEU A 15 8.44 -39.76 26.94
CA LEU A 15 8.12 -38.32 26.75
C LEU A 15 8.03 -38.04 25.25
N PRO A 16 6.85 -37.75 24.72
CA PRO A 16 6.74 -37.39 23.31
C PRO A 16 7.55 -36.10 23.12
N PHE A 17 8.64 -36.17 22.36
CA PHE A 17 9.24 -35.01 21.77
C PHE A 17 8.17 -34.41 20.88
N SER A 18 7.38 -33.48 21.42
CA SER A 18 6.53 -32.61 20.64
C SER A 18 7.46 -31.74 19.81
N VAL A 19 7.97 -32.31 18.73
CA VAL A 19 8.63 -31.55 17.67
C VAL A 19 7.54 -30.62 17.14
N PHE A 20 7.56 -29.36 17.58
CA PHE A 20 6.81 -28.31 16.95
C PHE A 20 7.35 -28.20 15.52
N ALA A 21 6.70 -28.90 14.61
CA ALA A 21 6.97 -28.78 13.19
C ALA A 21 6.70 -27.31 12.85
N GLN A 22 7.77 -26.53 12.70
CA GLN A 22 7.67 -25.16 12.24
C GLN A 22 7.26 -25.22 10.78
N THR A 23 5.98 -24.97 10.53
CA THR A 23 5.45 -24.98 9.18
C THR A 23 6.01 -23.77 8.43
N THR A 24 6.60 -24.03 7.27
CA THR A 24 7.07 -23.00 6.35
C THR A 24 6.08 -22.90 5.21
N LEU A 25 5.57 -21.70 4.97
CA LEU A 25 4.77 -21.41 3.79
C LEU A 25 5.68 -21.00 2.65
N GLU A 26 5.53 -21.67 1.53
CA GLU A 26 6.20 -21.31 0.28
C GLU A 26 5.16 -20.86 -0.74
N GLY A 27 5.57 -20.01 -1.69
CA GLY A 27 4.69 -19.56 -2.75
C GLY A 27 5.38 -18.66 -3.75
N VAL A 28 4.58 -18.19 -4.71
CA VAL A 28 5.02 -17.26 -5.76
C VAL A 28 4.06 -16.08 -5.82
N VAL A 29 4.61 -14.89 -5.96
CA VAL A 29 3.86 -13.65 -6.18
C VAL A 29 4.02 -13.21 -7.62
N VAL A 30 2.90 -12.94 -8.28
CA VAL A 30 2.86 -12.52 -9.68
C VAL A 30 1.98 -11.28 -9.84
N ASP A 31 2.22 -10.56 -10.92
CA ASP A 31 1.33 -9.48 -11.36
C ASP A 31 0.02 -10.05 -11.91
N SER A 32 -1.11 -9.43 -11.57
CA SER A 32 -2.44 -9.93 -11.95
C SER A 32 -2.75 -9.84 -13.44
N LYS A 33 -2.13 -8.88 -14.16
CA LYS A 33 -2.37 -8.63 -15.57
C LYS A 33 -1.42 -9.41 -16.47
N SER A 34 -0.11 -9.34 -16.16
CA SER A 34 0.95 -9.93 -16.98
C SER A 34 1.30 -11.37 -16.57
N ASN A 35 0.89 -11.83 -15.37
CA ASN A 35 1.32 -13.07 -14.73
C ASN A 35 2.85 -13.18 -14.55
N GLN A 36 3.57 -12.08 -14.66
CA GLN A 36 5.01 -12.06 -14.42
C GLN A 36 5.35 -12.08 -12.92
N PRO A 37 6.43 -12.74 -12.51
CA PRO A 37 6.85 -12.76 -11.12
C PRO A 37 7.26 -11.35 -10.66
N ILE A 38 6.90 -10.99 -9.43
CA ILE A 38 7.25 -9.70 -8.83
C ILE A 38 8.34 -9.94 -7.78
N PRO A 39 9.58 -9.49 -8.00
CA PRO A 39 10.64 -9.56 -7.00
C PRO A 39 10.49 -8.46 -5.94
N GLY A 40 11.01 -8.72 -4.74
CA GLY A 40 11.06 -7.72 -3.66
C GLY A 40 9.73 -7.43 -2.97
N VAL A 41 8.69 -8.24 -3.19
CA VAL A 41 7.42 -8.12 -2.46
C VAL A 41 7.66 -8.44 -1.00
N ASN A 42 7.24 -7.57 -0.09
CA ASN A 42 7.30 -7.81 1.33
C ASN A 42 6.13 -8.72 1.75
N VAL A 43 6.46 -9.83 2.42
CA VAL A 43 5.51 -10.84 2.91
C VAL A 43 5.61 -10.89 4.42
N ILE A 44 4.56 -10.51 5.14
CA ILE A 44 4.58 -10.38 6.60
C ILE A 44 3.38 -11.09 7.23
N ILE A 45 3.61 -11.76 8.37
CA ILE A 45 2.50 -12.24 9.20
C ILE A 45 1.98 -11.08 10.03
N ASN A 46 0.72 -10.74 9.85
CA ASN A 46 0.06 -9.65 10.58
C ASN A 46 0.24 -9.83 12.09
N SER A 47 0.47 -8.72 12.80
CA SER A 47 0.70 -8.69 14.26
C SER A 47 1.97 -9.40 14.74
N THR A 48 2.92 -9.72 13.85
CA THR A 48 4.22 -10.29 14.19
C THR A 48 5.37 -9.54 13.50
N THR A 49 6.59 -9.80 13.93
CA THR A 49 7.81 -9.31 13.25
C THR A 49 8.35 -10.30 12.22
N ASN A 50 7.63 -11.40 11.96
CA ASN A 50 8.07 -12.42 11.03
C ASN A 50 7.72 -12.00 9.59
N SER A 51 8.75 -11.71 8.82
CA SER A 51 8.63 -11.26 7.43
C SER A 51 9.69 -11.88 6.54
N THR A 52 9.43 -11.88 5.25
CA THR A 52 10.36 -12.27 4.19
C THR A 52 10.08 -11.43 2.94
N SER A 53 10.93 -11.52 1.93
CA SER A 53 10.69 -10.90 0.63
C SER A 53 10.79 -11.93 -0.49
N THR A 54 10.14 -11.64 -1.62
CA THR A 54 10.25 -12.49 -2.82
C THR A 54 11.60 -12.33 -3.50
N ASP A 55 12.10 -13.42 -4.09
CA ASP A 55 13.30 -13.45 -4.92
C ASP A 55 13.01 -12.97 -6.36
N PHE A 56 14.01 -13.08 -7.26
CA PHE A 56 13.88 -12.67 -8.66
C PHE A 56 12.82 -13.44 -9.44
N ASP A 57 12.51 -14.68 -9.03
CA ASP A 57 11.45 -15.50 -9.61
C ASP A 57 10.09 -15.27 -8.91
N GLY A 58 9.98 -14.25 -8.05
CA GLY A 58 8.79 -13.97 -7.26
C GLY A 58 8.49 -15.01 -6.17
N LYS A 59 9.42 -15.92 -5.89
CA LYS A 59 9.24 -16.98 -4.87
C LYS A 59 9.56 -16.46 -3.48
N PHE A 60 8.83 -16.92 -2.49
CA PHE A 60 9.09 -16.61 -1.07
C PHE A 60 9.01 -17.85 -0.20
N LYS A 61 9.67 -17.77 0.96
CA LYS A 61 9.62 -18.76 2.04
C LYS A 61 9.40 -18.04 3.36
N LEU A 62 8.25 -18.27 3.98
CA LEU A 62 7.86 -17.66 5.26
C LEU A 62 7.81 -18.74 6.33
N PRO A 63 8.82 -18.81 7.25
CA PRO A 63 8.85 -19.81 8.31
C PRO A 63 7.89 -19.47 9.45
N LYS A 64 7.62 -20.45 10.30
CA LYS A 64 6.85 -20.30 11.56
C LYS A 64 5.41 -19.80 11.35
N VAL A 65 4.78 -20.19 10.27
CA VAL A 65 3.37 -19.86 10.00
C VAL A 65 2.46 -20.85 10.71
N LYS A 66 1.40 -20.34 11.33
CA LYS A 66 0.37 -21.12 12.03
C LYS A 66 -0.96 -21.01 11.27
N LYS A 67 -1.76 -22.07 11.36
CA LYS A 67 -3.12 -22.04 10.82
C LYS A 67 -3.93 -20.91 11.44
N GLY A 68 -4.53 -20.07 10.59
CA GLY A 68 -5.29 -18.88 10.98
C GLY A 68 -4.49 -17.58 10.93
N ASP A 69 -3.16 -17.64 10.70
CA ASP A 69 -2.36 -16.42 10.54
C ASP A 69 -2.80 -15.65 9.29
N GLN A 70 -2.92 -14.34 9.43
CA GLN A 70 -3.16 -13.46 8.31
C GLN A 70 -1.82 -13.00 7.73
N ILE A 71 -1.59 -13.30 6.46
CA ILE A 71 -0.36 -12.96 5.75
C ILE A 71 -0.67 -11.81 4.80
N VAL A 72 0.12 -10.74 4.90
CA VAL A 72 -0.03 -9.52 4.10
C VAL A 72 1.13 -9.45 3.11
N PHE A 73 0.79 -9.15 1.87
CA PHE A 73 1.71 -8.93 0.76
C PHE A 73 1.65 -7.46 0.38
N SER A 74 2.80 -6.79 0.35
CA SER A 74 2.89 -5.37 0.00
C SER A 74 4.07 -5.10 -0.92
N TYR A 75 3.84 -4.25 -1.94
CA TYR A 75 4.87 -3.81 -2.86
C TYR A 75 4.54 -2.41 -3.39
N ILE A 76 5.55 -1.61 -3.65
CA ILE A 76 5.37 -0.22 -4.12
C ILE A 76 4.68 -0.25 -5.49
N GLY A 77 3.60 0.52 -5.64
CA GLY A 77 2.82 0.58 -6.88
C GLY A 77 1.77 -0.53 -7.03
N TYR A 78 1.59 -1.38 -6.00
CA TYR A 78 0.58 -2.43 -5.97
C TYR A 78 -0.34 -2.29 -4.76
N LYS A 79 -1.58 -2.73 -4.91
CA LYS A 79 -2.53 -2.84 -3.80
C LYS A 79 -2.09 -3.93 -2.83
N ASN A 80 -2.17 -3.64 -1.54
CA ASN A 80 -1.91 -4.65 -0.52
C ASN A 80 -2.92 -5.80 -0.64
N SER A 81 -2.42 -7.03 -0.62
CA SER A 81 -3.22 -8.25 -0.60
C SER A 81 -3.03 -8.98 0.71
N SER A 82 -4.07 -9.60 1.23
CA SER A 82 -3.97 -10.42 2.45
C SER A 82 -4.71 -11.74 2.29
N ILE A 83 -4.13 -12.79 2.86
CA ILE A 83 -4.73 -14.12 2.90
C ILE A 83 -4.68 -14.69 4.31
N THR A 84 -5.62 -15.58 4.63
CA THR A 84 -5.57 -16.39 5.85
C THR A 84 -4.95 -17.74 5.54
N TYR A 85 -3.91 -18.11 6.29
CA TYR A 85 -3.22 -19.38 6.11
C TYR A 85 -4.06 -20.57 6.62
N ASN A 86 -4.37 -21.50 5.74
CA ASN A 86 -5.17 -22.70 6.01
C ASN A 86 -4.38 -24.00 5.82
N SER A 87 -3.07 -24.01 6.17
CA SER A 87 -2.18 -25.17 6.03
C SER A 87 -1.87 -25.59 4.57
N GLN A 88 -1.95 -24.66 3.64
CA GLN A 88 -1.54 -24.84 2.26
C GLN A 88 -0.02 -24.67 2.14
N ASN A 89 0.67 -25.60 1.47
CA ASN A 89 2.13 -25.57 1.40
C ASN A 89 2.67 -24.73 0.22
N ASN A 90 1.87 -24.53 -0.82
CA ASN A 90 2.32 -23.80 -2.02
C ASN A 90 1.19 -22.92 -2.53
N ILE A 91 1.40 -21.60 -2.51
CA ILE A 91 0.37 -20.65 -2.91
C ILE A 91 0.88 -19.72 -4.02
N LYS A 92 -0.03 -19.38 -4.93
CA LYS A 92 0.20 -18.35 -5.94
C LYS A 92 -0.65 -17.12 -5.58
N ILE A 93 -0.01 -15.98 -5.39
CA ILE A 93 -0.65 -14.70 -5.08
C ILE A 93 -0.53 -13.79 -6.27
N SER A 94 -1.65 -13.18 -6.68
CA SER A 94 -1.69 -12.15 -7.72
C SER A 94 -1.87 -10.79 -7.06
N LEU A 95 -0.96 -9.86 -7.33
CA LEU A 95 -1.08 -8.46 -6.90
C LEU A 95 -1.61 -7.61 -8.05
N GLU A 96 -2.51 -6.70 -7.73
CA GLU A 96 -3.03 -5.70 -8.66
C GLU A 96 -2.23 -4.41 -8.56
N GLU A 97 -1.82 -3.85 -9.70
CA GLU A 97 -1.24 -2.52 -9.72
C GLU A 97 -2.21 -1.50 -9.13
N GLU A 98 -1.71 -0.67 -8.24
CA GLU A 98 -2.43 0.49 -7.77
C GLU A 98 -2.37 1.57 -8.85
N SER A 99 -3.41 1.60 -9.71
CA SER A 99 -3.56 2.71 -10.64
C SER A 99 -3.96 3.95 -9.83
N ASN A 100 -2.96 4.72 -9.39
CA ASN A 100 -3.19 6.10 -9.01
C ASN A 100 -3.63 6.83 -10.29
N GLN A 101 -4.91 6.81 -10.58
CA GLN A 101 -5.49 7.79 -11.49
C GLN A 101 -5.29 9.13 -10.79
N LEU A 102 -4.20 9.81 -11.12
CA LEU A 102 -4.11 11.24 -10.91
C LEU A 102 -5.34 11.80 -11.61
N ASN A 103 -6.34 12.20 -10.83
CA ASN A 103 -7.48 12.93 -11.37
C ASN A 103 -6.90 14.17 -12.04
N GLU A 104 -6.90 14.14 -13.37
CA GLU A 104 -6.42 15.24 -14.18
C GLU A 104 -7.33 16.43 -13.88
N VAL A 105 -6.79 17.43 -13.19
CA VAL A 105 -7.56 18.65 -12.91
C VAL A 105 -7.67 19.42 -14.22
N VAL A 106 -8.80 19.28 -14.88
CA VAL A 106 -9.14 20.08 -16.07
C VAL A 106 -9.54 21.47 -15.58
N ILE A 107 -8.69 22.45 -15.83
CA ILE A 107 -9.01 23.85 -15.56
C ILE A 107 -9.78 24.38 -16.78
N GLN A 108 -11.03 24.74 -16.58
CA GLN A 108 -11.80 25.48 -17.60
C GLN A 108 -11.30 26.92 -17.66
N VAL A 109 -10.52 27.24 -18.65
CA VAL A 109 -10.18 28.62 -19.00
C VAL A 109 -11.20 29.11 -20.05
N GLY A 110 -11.63 30.36 -19.98
CA GLY A 110 -12.78 30.94 -20.67
C GLY A 110 -12.92 30.74 -22.21
N TYR A 111 -11.94 30.09 -22.85
CA TYR A 111 -11.98 29.68 -24.29
C TYR A 111 -11.58 28.21 -24.46
N GLY A 112 -12.17 27.30 -23.66
CA GLY A 112 -11.93 25.86 -23.76
C GLY A 112 -11.33 25.25 -22.50
N SER A 113 -11.26 23.92 -22.44
CA SER A 113 -10.63 23.19 -21.34
C SER A 113 -9.18 22.89 -21.70
N ALA A 114 -8.23 23.41 -20.91
CA ALA A 114 -6.81 23.07 -21.03
C ALA A 114 -6.33 22.27 -19.80
N LYS A 115 -5.48 21.28 -20.05
CA LYS A 115 -4.82 20.54 -18.96
C LYS A 115 -3.80 21.46 -18.27
N LYS A 116 -3.74 21.42 -16.92
CA LYS A 116 -2.85 22.27 -16.13
C LYS A 116 -1.37 22.23 -16.61
N LYS A 117 -0.92 21.08 -17.13
CA LYS A 117 0.44 20.90 -17.66
C LYS A 117 0.69 21.61 -19.00
N ASP A 118 -0.37 21.95 -19.73
CA ASP A 118 -0.28 22.58 -21.05
C ASP A 118 -0.40 24.13 -20.94
N ALA A 119 -0.67 24.64 -19.72
CA ALA A 119 -0.68 26.07 -19.45
C ALA A 119 0.75 26.57 -19.24
N THR A 120 1.30 27.28 -20.18
CA THR A 120 2.66 27.85 -20.16
C THR A 120 2.80 29.09 -19.26
N GLY A 121 1.77 29.46 -18.48
CA GLY A 121 1.75 30.61 -17.60
C GLY A 121 1.50 30.22 -16.13
N SER A 122 1.82 31.15 -15.21
CA SER A 122 1.44 31.02 -13.80
C SER A 122 -0.07 31.17 -13.66
N VAL A 123 -0.78 30.07 -13.38
CA VAL A 123 -2.23 30.10 -13.16
C VAL A 123 -2.51 30.17 -11.66
N ALA A 124 -3.01 31.29 -11.19
CA ALA A 124 -3.51 31.45 -9.83
C ALA A 124 -5.01 31.06 -9.80
N LEU A 125 -5.35 30.06 -8.99
CA LEU A 125 -6.75 29.65 -8.79
C LEU A 125 -7.34 30.49 -7.65
N VAL A 126 -8.27 31.39 -7.96
CA VAL A 126 -9.02 32.18 -6.97
C VAL A 126 -10.41 31.55 -6.82
N THR A 127 -10.73 31.10 -5.63
CA THR A 127 -12.03 30.49 -5.31
C THR A 127 -12.94 31.48 -4.60
N SER A 128 -14.24 31.20 -4.53
CA SER A 128 -15.21 32.02 -3.81
C SER A 128 -14.89 32.23 -2.33
N LYS A 129 -14.02 31.42 -1.73
CA LYS A 129 -13.55 31.55 -0.34
C LYS A 129 -12.48 32.62 -0.20
N ASP A 130 -11.79 32.94 -1.28
CA ASP A 130 -10.68 33.91 -1.32
C ASP A 130 -11.15 35.32 -1.57
N PHE A 131 -12.45 35.51 -1.87
CA PHE A 131 -13.03 36.83 -2.06
C PHE A 131 -13.17 37.60 -0.76
N ASN A 132 -12.93 38.91 -0.80
CA ASN A 132 -13.09 39.78 0.34
C ASN A 132 -14.57 39.85 0.75
N LYS A 133 -14.88 39.54 2.01
CA LYS A 133 -16.22 39.58 2.57
C LYS A 133 -16.52 41.03 3.09
N GLY A 134 -16.74 41.96 2.21
CA GLY A 134 -17.08 43.35 2.58
C GLY A 134 -18.13 43.94 1.65
N VAL A 135 -18.52 45.19 1.87
CA VAL A 135 -19.37 45.90 0.91
C VAL A 135 -18.53 46.20 -0.32
N ILE A 136 -18.84 45.53 -1.40
CA ILE A 136 -18.08 45.52 -2.65
C ILE A 136 -18.86 46.29 -3.68
N ALA A 137 -18.28 47.43 -4.14
CA ALA A 137 -18.94 48.29 -5.16
C ALA A 137 -18.67 47.80 -6.61
N SER A 138 -17.57 47.01 -6.81
CA SER A 138 -17.25 46.48 -8.14
C SER A 138 -16.55 45.12 -8.06
N THR A 139 -16.64 44.31 -9.13
CA THR A 139 -16.00 43.03 -9.29
C THR A 139 -14.48 43.09 -9.21
N ASP A 140 -13.88 44.23 -9.57
CA ASP A 140 -12.45 44.45 -9.58
C ASP A 140 -11.85 44.43 -8.17
N GLN A 141 -12.60 44.91 -7.20
CA GLN A 141 -12.19 44.91 -5.77
C GLN A 141 -12.13 43.50 -5.16
N LEU A 142 -12.81 42.52 -5.75
CA LEU A 142 -12.78 41.13 -5.30
C LEU A 142 -11.40 40.48 -5.55
N LEU A 143 -10.71 40.91 -6.59
CA LEU A 143 -9.46 40.34 -7.05
C LEU A 143 -8.23 41.10 -6.61
N ALA A 144 -8.41 42.28 -6.04
CA ALA A 144 -7.30 43.12 -5.57
C ALA A 144 -6.42 42.37 -4.55
N GLY A 145 -5.15 42.22 -4.88
CA GLY A 145 -4.15 41.58 -4.01
C GLY A 145 -4.21 40.06 -3.90
N LYS A 146 -5.05 39.36 -4.70
CA LYS A 146 -5.22 37.93 -4.66
C LYS A 146 -4.45 37.19 -5.79
N ALA A 147 -4.06 37.89 -6.83
CA ALA A 147 -3.26 37.32 -7.92
C ALA A 147 -1.97 38.13 -8.11
N ALA A 148 -0.83 37.43 -8.12
CA ALA A 148 0.46 38.07 -8.38
C ALA A 148 0.51 38.56 -9.83
N GLY A 149 0.92 39.85 -10.02
CA GLY A 149 1.04 40.47 -11.35
C GLY A 149 -0.24 41.15 -11.86
N VAL A 150 -1.30 41.26 -11.05
CA VAL A 150 -2.52 41.97 -11.38
C VAL A 150 -2.55 43.28 -10.63
N THR A 151 -2.46 44.40 -11.32
CA THR A 151 -2.66 45.76 -10.81
C THR A 151 -4.02 46.27 -11.34
N ILE A 152 -4.88 46.67 -10.44
CA ILE A 152 -6.20 47.23 -10.78
C ILE A 152 -6.10 48.74 -10.55
N THR A 153 -6.19 49.50 -11.63
CA THR A 153 -6.31 50.98 -11.61
C THR A 153 -7.77 51.35 -11.84
N THR A 154 -8.38 52.03 -10.87
CA THR A 154 -9.69 52.63 -11.04
C THR A 154 -9.46 54.08 -11.52
N ASP A 155 -9.87 54.34 -12.76
CA ASP A 155 -10.01 55.72 -13.23
C ASP A 155 -11.25 56.33 -12.56
N GLY A 156 -11.02 57.44 -11.83
CA GLY A 156 -12.07 58.18 -11.14
C GLY A 156 -12.91 59.06 -12.08
#